data_8a1ff21a45247c13bc11b15a04117705
#
_entry.id   8a1ff21a45247c13bc11b15a04117705
#
_cell.length_a   1.000
_cell.length_b   1.000
_cell.length_c   1.000
_cell.angle_alpha   90.00
_cell.angle_beta   90.00
_cell.angle_gamma   90.00
#
_symmetry.space_group_name_H-M   'P 1'
#
loop_
_entity.id
_entity.type
_entity.pdbx_description
1 polymer ?
#
loop_
_entity_poly.entity_id
_entity_poly.type
_entity_poly.pdbx_seq_one_letter_code
_entity_poly.pdbx_strand_id
1 'polypeptide(L)'
;MFRSYWSDQKYGTGAMAEAGLSLDRAAAAILRYIAESEPLRPGVLAARLTVEASHVTRRLRQLERAGHVIRVPDPDDRRAQRVQLTEAGLAAVDRMGEVRRRGMEMALAGWSSEDLALLAALFHRLVDDFVALTEVDIDVRPSA
;
A
#
# COMPACT_ATOMS: atom_id res chain seq x y z
N MET A 1 25.30 -1.10 10.06
CA MET A 1 24.52 -0.14 10.84
C MET A 1 23.16 0.23 10.20
N PHE A 2 22.99 0.10 8.90
CA PHE A 2 21.73 0.41 8.20
C PHE A 2 20.67 -0.71 8.20
N ARG A 3 21.05 -1.95 8.49
CA ARG A 3 20.14 -3.12 8.41
C ARG A 3 19.17 -3.28 9.58
N SER A 4 19.41 -2.63 10.70
CA SER A 4 18.59 -2.75 11.91
C SER A 4 17.42 -1.77 11.97
N TYR A 5 17.50 -0.64 11.27
CA TYR A 5 16.47 0.40 11.32
C TYR A 5 15.21 0.09 10.50
N TRP A 6 15.34 -0.72 9.45
CA TRP A 6 14.22 -1.05 8.56
C TRP A 6 13.53 -2.39 8.86
N SER A 7 14.17 -3.24 9.66
CA SER A 7 13.63 -4.55 10.04
C SER A 7 12.76 -4.52 11.29
N ASP A 8 12.71 -3.40 12.00
CA ASP A 8 11.98 -3.35 13.25
C ASP A 8 10.48 -3.23 13.00
N GLN A 9 9.83 -4.35 13.25
CA GLN A 9 8.40 -4.56 13.41
C GLN A 9 7.70 -3.47 14.25
N LYS A 10 8.45 -2.70 15.03
CA LYS A 10 7.98 -1.62 15.90
C LYS A 10 7.39 -0.42 15.15
N TYR A 11 7.93 -0.05 13.99
CA TYR A 11 7.40 1.10 13.25
C TYR A 11 6.06 0.81 12.56
N GLY A 12 5.84 -0.41 12.08
CA GLY A 12 4.58 -0.78 11.44
C GLY A 12 3.43 -0.98 12.42
N THR A 13 3.68 -1.66 13.54
CA THR A 13 2.69 -1.91 14.59
C THR A 13 2.42 -0.67 15.44
N GLY A 14 3.45 0.16 15.71
CA GLY A 14 3.30 1.44 16.40
C GLY A 14 2.44 2.42 15.61
N ALA A 15 2.68 2.59 14.33
CA ALA A 15 1.90 3.47 13.46
C ALA A 15 0.43 3.03 13.34
N MET A 16 0.15 1.72 13.32
CA MET A 16 -1.24 1.23 13.31
C MET A 16 -1.93 1.46 14.66
N ALA A 17 -1.24 1.23 15.77
CA ALA A 17 -1.77 1.51 17.11
C ALA A 17 -2.01 3.01 17.32
N GLU A 18 -1.11 3.88 16.82
CA GLU A 18 -1.26 5.34 16.87
C GLU A 18 -2.44 5.81 16.00
N ALA A 19 -2.69 5.15 14.86
CA ALA A 19 -3.88 5.40 14.04
C ALA A 19 -5.17 4.83 14.68
N GLY A 20 -5.09 4.17 15.83
CA GLY A 20 -6.24 3.54 16.49
C GLY A 20 -6.78 2.33 15.73
N LEU A 21 -5.95 1.65 14.95
CA LEU A 21 -6.35 0.53 14.10
C LEU A 21 -5.79 -0.78 14.63
N SER A 22 -6.68 -1.76 14.83
CA SER A 22 -6.31 -3.15 15.15
C SER A 22 -6.05 -3.95 13.87
N LEU A 23 -5.15 -3.44 13.02
CA LEU A 23 -4.76 -4.06 11.75
C LEU A 23 -3.30 -4.46 11.78
N ASP A 24 -2.99 -5.62 11.20
CA ASP A 24 -1.61 -5.97 10.95
C ASP A 24 -1.09 -5.30 9.66
N ARG A 25 0.22 -5.35 9.49
CA ARG A 25 0.92 -4.71 8.38
C ARG A 25 0.42 -5.18 7.01
N ALA A 26 0.09 -6.46 6.87
CA ALA A 26 -0.39 -7.02 5.61
C ALA A 26 -1.81 -6.53 5.29
N ALA A 27 -2.71 -6.51 6.29
CA ALA A 27 -4.06 -5.98 6.13
C ALA A 27 -4.03 -4.48 5.78
N ALA A 28 -3.17 -3.70 6.43
CA ALA A 28 -2.97 -2.28 6.14
C ALA A 28 -2.45 -2.03 4.71
N ALA A 29 -1.51 -2.86 4.24
CA ALA A 29 -1.02 -2.78 2.86
C ALA A 29 -2.11 -3.07 1.83
N ILE A 30 -2.93 -4.09 2.08
CA ILE A 30 -4.08 -4.44 1.22
C ILE A 30 -5.08 -3.28 1.19
N LEU A 31 -5.40 -2.69 2.34
CA LEU A 31 -6.35 -1.59 2.45
C LEU A 31 -5.90 -0.39 1.61
N ARG A 32 -4.63 0.01 1.74
CA ARG A 32 -4.05 1.10 0.94
C ARG A 32 -4.06 0.79 -0.54
N TYR A 33 -3.72 -0.45 -0.91
CA TYR A 33 -3.73 -0.84 -2.32
C TYR A 33 -5.13 -0.74 -2.94
N ILE A 34 -6.17 -1.15 -2.20
CA ILE A 34 -7.56 -1.01 -2.65
C ILE A 34 -7.93 0.48 -2.77
N ALA A 35 -7.46 1.34 -1.86
CA ALA A 35 -7.71 2.78 -1.90
C ALA A 35 -7.14 3.47 -3.14
N GLU A 36 -5.98 3.01 -3.61
CA GLU A 36 -5.27 3.56 -4.76
C GLU A 36 -5.75 2.95 -6.09
N SER A 37 -6.65 1.99 -6.05
CA SER A 37 -7.13 1.23 -7.19
C SER A 37 -8.64 1.37 -7.33
N GLU A 38 -9.17 1.13 -8.53
CA GLU A 38 -10.58 0.84 -8.69
C GLU A 38 -10.94 -0.50 -8.05
N PRO A 39 -12.23 -0.78 -7.78
CA PRO A 39 -12.64 -2.05 -7.19
C PRO A 39 -12.08 -3.25 -7.95
N LEU A 40 -11.35 -4.12 -7.25
CA LEU A 40 -10.58 -5.22 -7.82
C LEU A 40 -11.15 -6.58 -7.43
N ARG A 41 -11.02 -7.56 -8.33
CA ARG A 41 -11.22 -8.97 -7.98
C ARG A 41 -10.11 -9.44 -7.03
N PRO A 42 -10.42 -10.27 -6.01
CA PRO A 42 -9.41 -10.77 -5.07
C PRO A 42 -8.21 -11.46 -5.74
N GLY A 43 -8.43 -12.19 -6.83
CA GLY A 43 -7.35 -12.82 -7.59
C GLY A 43 -6.41 -11.81 -8.26
N VAL A 44 -6.94 -10.71 -8.79
CA VAL A 44 -6.15 -9.63 -9.37
C VAL A 44 -5.31 -8.95 -8.29
N LEU A 45 -5.91 -8.72 -7.12
CA LEU A 45 -5.23 -8.14 -5.97
C LEU A 45 -4.06 -9.02 -5.52
N ALA A 46 -4.25 -10.33 -5.43
CA ALA A 46 -3.20 -11.28 -5.08
C ALA A 46 -2.04 -11.27 -6.09
N ALA A 47 -2.35 -11.29 -7.38
CA ALA A 47 -1.36 -11.24 -8.45
C ALA A 47 -0.52 -9.95 -8.39
N ARG A 48 -1.18 -8.81 -8.20
CA ARG A 48 -0.49 -7.51 -8.13
C ARG A 48 0.36 -7.32 -6.87
N LEU A 49 -0.04 -7.93 -5.74
CA LEU A 49 0.75 -7.91 -4.51
C LEU A 49 1.83 -8.99 -4.47
N THR A 50 1.91 -9.84 -5.50
CA THR A 50 2.86 -10.96 -5.59
C THR A 50 2.79 -11.86 -4.35
N VAL A 51 1.56 -12.14 -3.88
CA VAL A 51 1.28 -13.00 -2.72
C VAL A 51 0.26 -14.06 -3.10
N GLU A 52 0.25 -15.16 -2.35
CA GLU A 52 -0.71 -16.24 -2.59
C GLU A 52 -2.16 -15.78 -2.35
N ALA A 53 -3.07 -16.21 -3.22
CA ALA A 53 -4.48 -15.87 -3.16
C ALA A 53 -5.15 -16.27 -1.84
N SER A 54 -4.70 -17.36 -1.21
CA SER A 54 -5.16 -17.82 0.09
C SER A 54 -4.88 -16.80 1.20
N HIS A 55 -3.70 -16.17 1.18
CA HIS A 55 -3.29 -15.12 2.12
C HIS A 55 -4.16 -13.87 1.95
N VAL A 56 -4.36 -13.42 0.71
CA VAL A 56 -5.23 -12.29 0.41
C VAL A 56 -6.66 -12.57 0.85
N THR A 57 -7.20 -13.74 0.53
CA THR A 57 -8.57 -14.13 0.90
C THR A 57 -8.78 -14.08 2.41
N ARG A 58 -7.82 -14.59 3.19
CA ARG A 58 -7.88 -14.56 4.65
C ARG A 58 -7.88 -13.12 5.19
N ARG A 59 -7.02 -12.26 4.64
CA ARG A 59 -6.94 -10.84 5.05
C ARG A 59 -8.17 -10.05 4.65
N LEU A 60 -8.71 -10.28 3.47
CA LEU A 60 -9.95 -9.66 3.04
C LEU A 60 -11.13 -10.03 3.97
N ARG A 61 -11.26 -11.30 4.38
CA ARG A 61 -12.26 -11.69 5.37
C ARG A 61 -12.10 -10.98 6.71
N GLN A 62 -10.86 -10.76 7.15
CA GLN A 62 -10.58 -9.99 8.36
C GLN A 62 -11.02 -8.53 8.20
N LEU A 63 -10.69 -7.90 7.08
CA LEU A 63 -11.08 -6.53 6.76
C LEU A 63 -12.59 -6.36 6.57
N GLU A 64 -13.27 -7.36 5.99
CA GLU A 64 -14.74 -7.40 5.90
C GLU A 64 -15.40 -7.45 7.28
N ARG A 65 -14.91 -8.33 8.17
CA ARG A 65 -15.42 -8.42 9.55
C ARG A 65 -15.20 -7.15 10.36
N ALA A 66 -14.10 -6.45 10.08
CA ALA A 66 -13.80 -5.16 10.69
C ALA A 66 -14.57 -3.99 10.05
N GLY A 67 -15.36 -4.25 9.00
CA GLY A 67 -16.17 -3.24 8.32
C GLY A 67 -15.39 -2.28 7.42
N HIS A 68 -14.14 -2.60 7.07
CA HIS A 68 -13.30 -1.73 6.24
C HIS A 68 -13.45 -1.96 4.74
N VAL A 69 -13.88 -3.14 4.34
CA VAL A 69 -14.15 -3.48 2.94
C VAL A 69 -15.47 -4.20 2.79
N ILE A 70 -16.06 -4.11 1.60
CA ILE A 70 -17.25 -4.87 1.20
C ILE A 70 -16.99 -5.54 -0.14
N ARG A 71 -17.74 -6.62 -0.41
CA ARG A 71 -17.82 -7.24 -1.72
C ARG A 71 -18.99 -6.70 -2.49
N VAL A 72 -18.74 -6.35 -3.74
CA VAL A 72 -19.74 -5.89 -4.67
C VAL A 72 -19.74 -6.79 -5.91
N PRO A 73 -20.89 -6.98 -6.57
CA PRO A 73 -20.94 -7.71 -7.84
C PRO A 73 -19.99 -7.09 -8.87
N ASP A 74 -19.32 -7.93 -9.63
CA ASP A 74 -18.55 -7.46 -10.78
C ASP A 74 -19.52 -7.08 -11.92
N PRO A 75 -19.39 -5.88 -12.51
CA PRO A 75 -20.30 -5.43 -13.57
C PRO A 75 -20.20 -6.28 -14.84
N ASP A 76 -19.05 -6.89 -15.11
CA ASP A 76 -18.78 -7.65 -16.32
C ASP A 76 -19.02 -9.17 -16.14
N ASP A 77 -19.05 -9.64 -14.89
CA ASP A 77 -19.23 -11.07 -14.59
C ASP A 77 -20.05 -11.25 -13.31
N ARG A 78 -21.32 -11.59 -13.45
CA ARG A 78 -22.26 -11.78 -12.32
C ARG A 78 -21.85 -12.88 -11.34
N ARG A 79 -20.93 -13.77 -11.70
CA ARG A 79 -20.41 -14.82 -10.83
C ARG A 79 -19.19 -14.36 -10.03
N ALA A 80 -18.58 -13.26 -10.44
CA ALA A 80 -17.41 -12.68 -9.77
C ALA A 80 -17.82 -11.55 -8.83
N GLN A 81 -16.96 -11.30 -7.87
CA GLN A 81 -17.09 -10.17 -6.93
C GLN A 81 -15.82 -9.34 -6.95
N ARG A 82 -15.99 -8.04 -6.81
CA ARG A 82 -14.91 -7.07 -6.57
C ARG A 82 -14.92 -6.66 -5.10
N VAL A 83 -13.77 -6.21 -4.62
CA VAL A 83 -13.60 -5.66 -3.27
C VAL A 83 -13.43 -4.15 -3.39
N GLN A 84 -14.16 -3.42 -2.55
CA GLN A 84 -14.01 -1.96 -2.43
C GLN A 84 -13.99 -1.55 -0.96
N LEU A 85 -13.47 -0.35 -0.69
CA LEU A 85 -13.49 0.24 0.64
C LEU A 85 -14.90 0.70 1.04
N THR A 86 -15.19 0.60 2.32
CA THR A 86 -16.29 1.32 2.97
C THR A 86 -15.82 2.72 3.37
N GLU A 87 -16.73 3.57 3.83
CA GLU A 87 -16.36 4.86 4.45
C GLU A 87 -15.41 4.67 5.64
N ALA A 88 -15.64 3.64 6.46
CA ALA A 88 -14.75 3.28 7.56
C ALA A 88 -13.37 2.82 7.05
N GLY A 89 -13.32 2.12 5.93
CA GLY A 89 -12.08 1.74 5.26
C GLY A 89 -11.29 2.94 4.74
N LEU A 90 -11.96 3.88 4.09
CA LEU A 90 -11.36 5.14 3.63
C LEU A 90 -10.81 5.94 4.81
N ALA A 91 -11.61 6.14 5.86
CA ALA A 91 -11.17 6.83 7.07
C ALA A 91 -9.97 6.14 7.75
N ALA A 92 -9.88 4.81 7.69
CA ALA A 92 -8.72 4.08 8.19
C ALA A 92 -7.46 4.36 7.35
N VAL A 93 -7.58 4.38 6.03
CA VAL A 93 -6.46 4.73 5.12
C VAL A 93 -5.99 6.16 5.37
N ASP A 94 -6.91 7.11 5.54
CA ASP A 94 -6.58 8.51 5.82
C ASP A 94 -5.81 8.65 7.14
N ARG A 95 -6.27 7.98 8.21
CA ARG A 95 -5.54 7.98 9.49
C ARG A 95 -4.14 7.39 9.38
N MET A 96 -3.98 6.30 8.63
CA MET A 96 -2.64 5.73 8.37
C MET A 96 -1.75 6.70 7.59
N GLY A 97 -2.31 7.39 6.62
CA GLY A 97 -1.63 8.43 5.85
C GLY A 97 -1.16 9.59 6.72
N GLU A 98 -2.02 10.04 7.63
CA GLU A 98 -1.73 11.14 8.55
C GLU A 98 -0.60 10.79 9.54
N VAL A 99 -0.62 9.61 10.14
CA VAL A 99 0.45 9.13 11.03
C VAL A 99 1.78 9.06 10.28
N ARG A 100 1.77 8.54 9.06
CA ARG A 100 2.98 8.48 8.21
C ARG A 100 3.50 9.87 7.86
N ARG A 101 2.61 10.81 7.52
CA ARG A 101 2.95 12.19 7.20
C ARG A 101 3.62 12.88 8.39
N ARG A 102 3.02 12.78 9.58
CA ARG A 102 3.60 13.33 10.83
C ARG A 102 4.95 12.72 11.15
N GLY A 103 5.09 11.41 11.00
CA GLY A 103 6.38 10.74 11.21
C GLY A 103 7.46 11.27 10.27
N MET A 104 7.12 11.53 9.01
CA MET A 104 8.03 12.12 8.03
C MET A 104 8.37 13.57 8.38
N GLU A 105 7.38 14.38 8.74
CA GLU A 105 7.59 15.77 9.17
C GLU A 105 8.53 15.85 10.39
N MET A 106 8.33 14.98 11.37
CA MET A 106 9.21 14.89 12.53
C MET A 106 10.64 14.47 12.16
N ALA A 107 10.77 13.49 11.27
CA ALA A 107 12.07 13.01 10.82
C ALA A 107 12.85 14.08 10.05
N LEU A 108 12.15 14.94 9.32
CA LEU A 108 12.74 15.99 8.49
C LEU A 108 12.78 17.38 9.15
N ALA A 109 12.29 17.50 10.39
CA ALA A 109 12.16 18.79 11.08
C ALA A 109 13.48 19.57 11.25
N GLY A 110 14.60 18.86 11.32
CA GLY A 110 15.94 19.46 11.43
C GLY A 110 16.64 19.72 10.09
N TRP A 111 16.00 19.42 8.97
CA TRP A 111 16.60 19.57 7.65
C TRP A 111 16.42 20.99 7.12
N SER A 112 17.44 21.51 6.45
CA SER A 112 17.35 22.80 5.77
C SER A 112 16.44 22.70 4.53
N SER A 113 15.91 23.83 4.07
CA SER A 113 15.15 23.90 2.83
C SER A 113 15.95 23.42 1.62
N GLU A 114 17.26 23.67 1.62
CA GLU A 114 18.18 23.23 0.56
C GLU A 114 18.33 21.71 0.55
N ASP A 115 18.50 21.08 1.73
CA ASP A 115 18.59 19.64 1.85
C ASP A 115 17.28 18.96 1.43
N LEU A 116 16.14 19.52 1.79
CA LEU A 116 14.82 19.01 1.39
C LEU A 116 14.63 19.11 -0.13
N ALA A 117 15.03 20.22 -0.74
CA ALA A 117 14.96 20.39 -2.20
C ALA A 117 15.89 19.41 -2.92
N LEU A 118 17.11 19.21 -2.39
CA LEU A 118 18.06 18.24 -2.94
C LEU A 118 17.53 16.81 -2.83
N LEU A 119 16.99 16.42 -1.67
CA LEU A 119 16.38 15.12 -1.46
C LEU A 119 15.24 14.89 -2.45
N ALA A 120 14.35 15.87 -2.62
CA ALA A 120 13.25 15.79 -3.56
C ALA A 120 13.73 15.58 -5.01
N ALA A 121 14.74 16.36 -5.44
CA ALA A 121 15.30 16.25 -6.78
C ALA A 121 15.96 14.88 -7.03
N LEU A 122 16.74 14.39 -6.08
CA LEU A 122 17.40 13.09 -6.18
C LEU A 122 16.38 11.94 -6.14
N PHE A 123 15.33 12.06 -5.35
CA PHE A 123 14.28 11.07 -5.28
C PHE A 123 13.47 10.99 -6.57
N HIS A 124 13.11 12.12 -7.18
CA HIS A 124 12.47 12.16 -8.51
C HIS A 124 13.34 11.46 -9.55
N ARG A 125 14.61 11.82 -9.63
CA ARG A 125 15.54 11.19 -10.56
C ARG A 125 15.62 9.68 -10.35
N LEU A 126 15.69 9.22 -9.10
CA LEU A 126 15.71 7.79 -8.79
C LEU A 126 14.44 7.09 -9.31
N VAL A 127 13.27 7.70 -9.08
CA VAL A 127 11.99 7.15 -9.56
C VAL A 127 11.95 7.10 -11.08
N ASP A 128 12.37 8.17 -11.76
CA ASP A 128 12.41 8.23 -13.22
C ASP A 128 13.35 7.16 -13.81
N ASP A 129 14.53 6.98 -13.22
CA ASP A 129 15.50 5.95 -13.63
C ASP A 129 14.92 4.54 -13.42
N PHE A 130 14.18 4.29 -12.33
CA PHE A 130 13.50 3.01 -12.10
C PHE A 130 12.36 2.76 -13.09
N VAL A 131 11.56 3.76 -13.40
CA VAL A 131 10.48 3.64 -14.39
C VAL A 131 11.06 3.32 -15.76
N ALA A 132 12.11 4.02 -16.17
CA ALA A 132 12.78 3.77 -17.46
C ALA A 132 13.33 2.35 -17.56
N LEU A 133 13.89 1.78 -16.46
CA LEU A 133 14.35 0.40 -16.42
C LEU A 133 13.23 -0.61 -16.60
N THR A 134 12.06 -0.37 -15.98
CA THR A 134 10.91 -1.28 -16.10
C THR A 134 10.27 -1.25 -17.48
N GLU A 135 10.33 -0.13 -18.19
CA GLU A 135 9.86 -0.01 -19.57
C GLU A 135 10.77 -0.77 -20.56
N VAL A 136 12.09 -0.74 -20.34
CA VAL A 136 13.06 -1.47 -21.18
C VAL A 136 12.92 -2.98 -21.02
N ASP A 137 12.61 -3.49 -19.84
CA ASP A 137 12.50 -4.94 -19.56
C ASP A 137 11.22 -5.56 -20.19
N ILE A 138 10.22 -4.75 -20.53
CA ILE A 138 9.00 -5.20 -21.20
C ILE A 138 9.24 -5.42 -22.71
N ASP A 139 10.20 -4.72 -23.30
CA ASP A 139 10.49 -4.79 -24.76
C ASP A 139 11.47 -5.92 -25.13
N VAL A 140 12.10 -6.56 -24.15
CA VAL A 140 13.12 -7.62 -24.33
C VAL A 140 12.56 -9.04 -24.20
N ARG A 141 11.25 -9.26 -24.07
CA ARG A 141 10.71 -10.62 -24.14
C ARG A 141 10.66 -11.09 -25.60
N PRO A 142 11.57 -11.99 -26.04
CA PRO A 142 11.50 -12.56 -27.36
C PRO A 142 10.23 -13.42 -27.46
N SER A 143 9.47 -13.18 -28.53
CA SER A 143 8.41 -14.07 -28.98
C SER A 143 9.00 -15.48 -29.16
N ALA A 144 8.58 -16.41 -28.34
CA ALA A 144 8.75 -17.82 -28.56
C ALA A 144 7.46 -18.41 -29.14
#